data_3c89f0202ea44486510507fbb27e2ed7
#
_entry.id   3c89f0202ea44486510507fbb27e2ed7
#
_cell.length_a   1.000
_cell.length_b   1.000
_cell.length_c   1.000
_cell.angle_alpha   90.00
_cell.angle_beta   90.00
_cell.angle_gamma   90.00
#
_symmetry.space_group_name_H-M   'P 1'
#
loop_
_entity.id
_entity.type
_entity.pdbx_description
1 polymer ?
#
loop_
_entity_poly.entity_id
_entity_poly.type
_entity_poly.pdbx_seq_one_letter_code
_entity_poly.pdbx_strand_id
1 'polypeptide(L)'
;MGLNPFDGGRILFKGRSLVSGHQFRTLAQGKIQMVFQDPYASLNPRHRIGPTIAAGPIAQGLSKDEAMARVLRLLKLVGLNEEAAHRFPHEFSGGQRQRIGIARALAMEPELLVADEPVSALDVSVQAQVLDLFAEVRERFKLAMVFITHDLRVAGQMCDHIAVMQRGSIVEYGTTARVLGSPEHDYTRTLIEAIPRLDSAHPPVHAAATQTLHD
;
A
#
# COMPACT_ATOMS: atom_id res chain seq x y z
N MET A 1 0.96 -12.56 4.55
CA MET A 1 1.07 -12.36 6.00
C MET A 1 1.21 -13.68 6.78
N GLY A 2 0.79 -14.81 6.25
CA GLY A 2 0.94 -16.14 6.89
C GLY A 2 0.11 -16.32 8.15
N LEU A 3 -0.96 -15.55 8.30
CA LEU A 3 -1.88 -15.64 9.44
C LEU A 3 -2.80 -16.87 9.30
N ASN A 4 -3.22 -17.17 8.07
CA ASN A 4 -4.05 -18.32 7.75
C ASN A 4 -3.27 -19.32 6.93
N PRO A 5 -3.48 -20.63 7.13
CA PRO A 5 -2.99 -21.65 6.21
C PRO A 5 -3.68 -21.43 4.85
N PHE A 6 -3.02 -21.84 3.77
CA PHE A 6 -3.65 -21.91 2.45
C PHE A 6 -3.88 -23.37 2.08
N ASP A 7 -4.98 -23.65 1.37
CA ASP A 7 -5.43 -25.01 1.10
C ASP A 7 -4.65 -25.67 -0.04
N GLY A 8 -3.97 -24.89 -0.87
CA GLY A 8 -3.17 -25.40 -1.98
C GLY A 8 -2.44 -24.30 -2.74
N GLY A 9 -1.69 -24.72 -3.75
CA GLY A 9 -0.91 -23.81 -4.57
C GLY A 9 0.48 -23.48 -3.99
N ARG A 10 1.10 -22.44 -4.53
CA ARG A 10 2.46 -22.03 -4.15
C ARG A 10 2.59 -20.51 -4.17
N ILE A 11 3.11 -19.95 -3.10
CA ILE A 11 3.46 -18.51 -3.02
C ILE A 11 4.98 -18.43 -3.07
N LEU A 12 5.51 -17.62 -3.98
CA LEU A 12 6.93 -17.36 -4.09
C LEU A 12 7.23 -15.91 -3.71
N PHE A 13 8.22 -15.71 -2.84
CA PHE A 13 8.78 -14.41 -2.54
C PHE A 13 10.27 -14.42 -2.85
N LYS A 14 10.73 -13.61 -3.79
CA LYS A 14 12.12 -13.64 -4.31
C LYS A 14 12.58 -15.03 -4.74
N GLY A 15 11.72 -15.75 -5.44
CA GLY A 15 12.02 -17.12 -5.91
C GLY A 15 11.99 -18.21 -4.83
N ARG A 16 11.79 -17.85 -3.56
CA ARG A 16 11.70 -18.81 -2.45
C ARG A 16 10.24 -19.10 -2.13
N SER A 17 9.90 -20.39 -1.98
CA SER A 17 8.55 -20.79 -1.61
C SER A 17 8.25 -20.36 -0.17
N LEU A 18 7.16 -19.64 -0.01
CA LEU A 18 6.59 -19.31 1.30
C LEU A 18 5.62 -20.45 1.67
N VAL A 19 6.05 -21.30 2.58
CA VAL A 19 5.20 -22.36 3.16
C VAL A 19 4.50 -21.76 4.38
N SER A 20 3.26 -22.16 4.63
CA SER A 20 2.49 -21.70 5.81
C SER A 20 3.24 -21.98 7.11
N GLY A 21 3.06 -21.14 8.13
CA GLY A 21 3.62 -21.36 9.46
C GLY A 21 4.96 -20.67 9.72
N HIS A 22 5.87 -21.34 10.43
CA HIS A 22 7.12 -20.75 10.93
C HIS A 22 8.05 -20.26 9.81
N GLN A 23 8.12 -20.97 8.69
CA GLN A 23 8.97 -20.60 7.55
C GLN A 23 8.49 -19.31 6.87
N PHE A 24 7.17 -19.10 6.75
CA PHE A 24 6.61 -17.86 6.25
C PHE A 24 7.06 -16.69 7.13
N ARG A 25 6.95 -16.84 8.46
CA ARG A 25 7.37 -15.80 9.39
C ARG A 25 8.84 -15.46 9.26
N THR A 26 9.70 -16.44 9.13
CA THR A 26 11.15 -16.22 9.04
C THR A 26 11.56 -15.51 7.75
N LEU A 27 10.95 -15.86 6.61
CA LEU A 27 11.32 -15.29 5.30
C LEU A 27 10.65 -13.96 5.02
N ALA A 28 9.43 -13.74 5.51
CA ALA A 28 8.62 -12.57 5.23
C ALA A 28 8.60 -11.54 6.38
N GLN A 29 9.14 -11.91 7.55
CA GLN A 29 9.10 -11.06 8.75
C GLN A 29 9.77 -9.72 8.49
N GLY A 30 8.99 -8.65 8.65
CA GLY A 30 9.43 -7.28 8.37
C GLY A 30 9.47 -6.92 6.89
N LYS A 31 9.73 -7.86 5.98
CA LYS A 31 9.90 -7.61 4.54
C LYS A 31 8.60 -7.45 3.78
N ILE A 32 7.53 -8.02 4.27
CA ILE A 32 6.18 -7.85 3.73
C ILE A 32 5.35 -7.14 4.78
N GLN A 33 4.87 -5.95 4.44
CA GLN A 33 4.02 -5.15 5.32
C GLN A 33 2.67 -4.89 4.69
N MET A 34 1.67 -4.60 5.52
CA MET A 34 0.31 -4.37 5.08
C MET A 34 -0.22 -3.04 5.62
N VAL A 35 -0.85 -2.27 4.76
CA VAL A 35 -1.67 -1.11 5.11
C VAL A 35 -3.13 -1.55 4.96
N PHE A 36 -3.87 -1.47 6.06
CA PHE A 36 -5.25 -1.97 6.16
C PHE A 36 -6.26 -0.93 5.72
N GLN A 37 -7.43 -1.38 5.31
CA GLN A 37 -8.59 -0.60 4.93
C GLN A 37 -9.06 0.31 6.07
N ASP A 38 -9.13 -0.22 7.30
CA ASP A 38 -9.56 0.54 8.48
C ASP A 38 -8.34 0.99 9.31
N PRO A 39 -7.97 2.28 9.21
CA PRO A 39 -6.89 2.83 10.02
C PRO A 39 -7.21 2.88 11.51
N TYR A 40 -8.50 2.86 11.90
CA TYR A 40 -8.92 2.82 13.31
C TYR A 40 -8.62 1.47 13.94
N ALA A 41 -9.03 0.38 13.29
CA ALA A 41 -8.79 -0.97 13.80
C ALA A 41 -7.30 -1.33 13.82
N SER A 42 -6.50 -0.65 13.01
CA SER A 42 -5.06 -0.93 12.89
C SER A 42 -4.19 -0.32 13.99
N LEU A 43 -4.69 0.66 14.76
CA LEU A 43 -3.95 1.40 15.79
C LEU A 43 -4.59 1.19 17.16
N ASN A 44 -3.79 0.76 18.15
CA ASN A 44 -4.28 0.66 19.53
C ASN A 44 -4.56 2.07 20.10
N PRO A 45 -5.82 2.41 20.47
CA PRO A 45 -6.18 3.75 20.91
C PRO A 45 -5.52 4.17 22.24
N ARG A 46 -4.98 3.21 22.98
CA ARG A 46 -4.33 3.45 24.28
C ARG A 46 -2.84 3.75 24.15
N HIS A 47 -2.26 3.59 22.97
CA HIS A 47 -0.83 3.83 22.74
C HIS A 47 -0.62 5.09 21.92
N ARG A 48 0.43 5.84 22.25
CA ARG A 48 0.87 6.99 21.45
C ARG A 48 1.43 6.52 20.10
N ILE A 49 1.39 7.41 19.12
CA ILE A 49 1.80 7.10 17.74
C ILE A 49 3.28 6.72 17.66
N GLY A 50 4.17 7.49 18.29
CA GLY A 50 5.61 7.22 18.25
C GLY A 50 5.98 5.81 18.70
N PRO A 51 5.65 5.41 19.94
CA PRO A 51 5.85 4.03 20.42
C PRO A 51 5.19 2.97 19.55
N THR A 52 4.01 3.25 18.98
CA THR A 52 3.29 2.30 18.11
C THR A 52 4.08 2.02 16.81
N ILE A 53 4.63 3.05 16.19
CA ILE A 53 5.46 2.90 14.98
C ILE A 53 6.82 2.29 15.33
N ALA A 54 7.44 2.69 16.46
CA ALA A 54 8.75 2.21 16.89
C ALA A 54 8.77 0.74 17.30
N ALA A 55 7.63 0.18 17.71
CA ALA A 55 7.55 -1.18 18.25
C ALA A 55 8.11 -2.25 17.29
N GLY A 56 7.80 -2.14 15.99
CA GLY A 56 8.32 -3.06 14.99
C GLY A 56 9.84 -3.02 14.85
N PRO A 57 10.44 -1.86 14.55
CA PRO A 57 11.90 -1.69 14.50
C PRO A 57 12.63 -2.14 15.76
N ILE A 58 12.09 -1.84 16.94
CA ILE A 58 12.66 -2.31 18.22
C ILE A 58 12.62 -3.84 18.30
N ALA A 59 11.53 -4.47 17.90
CA ALA A 59 11.42 -5.93 17.85
C ALA A 59 12.39 -6.57 16.84
N GLN A 60 12.87 -5.81 15.85
CA GLN A 60 13.94 -6.22 14.92
C GLN A 60 15.36 -5.94 15.44
N GLY A 61 15.51 -5.38 16.63
CA GLY A 61 16.80 -5.19 17.28
C GLY A 61 17.34 -3.76 17.25
N LEU A 62 16.58 -2.77 16.72
CA LEU A 62 17.00 -1.37 16.83
C LEU A 62 16.89 -0.90 18.29
N SER A 63 17.81 -0.01 18.67
CA SER A 63 17.69 0.72 19.94
C SER A 63 16.45 1.63 19.93
N LYS A 64 15.97 2.00 21.10
CA LYS A 64 14.81 2.90 21.22
C LYS A 64 15.06 4.26 20.55
N ASP A 65 16.28 4.78 20.65
CA ASP A 65 16.65 6.09 20.08
C ASP A 65 16.70 6.03 18.56
N GLU A 66 17.31 4.99 17.99
CA GLU A 66 17.34 4.77 16.52
C GLU A 66 15.93 4.57 15.96
N ALA A 67 15.11 3.76 16.64
CA ALA A 67 13.72 3.53 16.24
C ALA A 67 12.91 4.84 16.28
N MET A 68 13.08 5.66 17.34
CA MET A 68 12.39 6.94 17.45
C MET A 68 12.87 7.94 16.39
N ALA A 69 14.17 8.02 16.13
CA ALA A 69 14.71 8.85 15.05
C ALA A 69 14.13 8.45 13.67
N ARG A 70 13.94 7.13 13.43
CA ARG A 70 13.27 6.62 12.23
C ARG A 70 11.81 7.06 12.21
N VAL A 71 11.08 6.96 13.31
CA VAL A 71 9.68 7.40 13.43
C VAL A 71 9.53 8.86 13.03
N LEU A 72 10.36 9.77 13.57
CA LEU A 72 10.27 11.20 13.29
C LEU A 72 10.48 11.50 11.80
N ARG A 73 11.48 10.84 11.17
CA ARG A 73 11.70 10.97 9.72
C ARG A 73 10.50 10.49 8.91
N LEU A 74 9.86 9.39 9.31
CA LEU A 74 8.70 8.84 8.60
C LEU A 74 7.45 9.69 8.81
N LEU A 75 7.22 10.23 10.00
CA LEU A 75 6.12 11.18 10.23
C LEU A 75 6.25 12.39 9.31
N LYS A 76 7.45 12.97 9.19
CA LYS A 76 7.71 14.06 8.25
C LYS A 76 7.45 13.66 6.80
N LEU A 77 7.87 12.47 6.39
CA LEU A 77 7.63 11.93 5.04
C LEU A 77 6.13 11.85 4.72
N VAL A 78 5.32 11.39 5.66
CA VAL A 78 3.87 11.28 5.47
C VAL A 78 3.12 12.60 5.72
N GLY A 79 3.84 13.73 5.83
CA GLY A 79 3.25 15.07 5.99
C GLY A 79 2.72 15.38 7.39
N LEU A 80 3.25 14.70 8.42
CA LEU A 80 2.93 14.97 9.82
C LEU A 80 4.12 15.61 10.54
N ASN A 81 3.84 16.47 11.53
CA ASN A 81 4.88 17.06 12.35
C ASN A 81 5.40 16.04 13.40
N GLU A 82 6.55 16.34 14.00
CA GLU A 82 7.18 15.47 14.99
C GLU A 82 6.36 15.33 16.28
N GLU A 83 5.55 16.32 16.63
CA GLU A 83 4.66 16.29 17.78
C GLU A 83 3.60 15.18 17.67
N ALA A 84 3.28 14.75 16.45
CA ALA A 84 2.39 13.62 16.19
C ALA A 84 2.84 12.35 16.92
N ALA A 85 4.15 12.17 17.15
CA ALA A 85 4.68 11.01 17.88
C ALA A 85 4.14 10.91 19.32
N HIS A 86 3.80 12.03 19.93
CA HIS A 86 3.35 12.12 21.32
C HIS A 86 1.82 12.04 21.48
N ARG A 87 1.08 12.12 20.39
CA ARG A 87 -0.37 12.12 20.36
C ARG A 87 -0.95 10.71 20.26
N PHE A 88 -2.24 10.58 20.60
CA PHE A 88 -2.99 9.32 20.52
C PHE A 88 -3.76 9.22 19.20
N PRO A 89 -4.10 8.02 18.73
CA PRO A 89 -4.82 7.83 17.46
C PRO A 89 -6.12 8.62 17.34
N HIS A 90 -6.88 8.77 18.41
CA HIS A 90 -8.16 9.50 18.39
C HIS A 90 -8.04 11.00 18.16
N GLU A 91 -6.83 11.57 18.26
CA GLU A 91 -6.55 12.98 18.01
C GLU A 91 -6.28 13.31 16.53
N PHE A 92 -6.40 12.32 15.63
CA PHE A 92 -6.12 12.45 14.21
C PHE A 92 -7.37 12.20 13.35
N SER A 93 -7.45 12.87 12.18
CA SER A 93 -8.45 12.59 11.16
C SER A 93 -8.23 11.20 10.52
N GLY A 94 -9.22 10.69 9.77
CA GLY A 94 -9.10 9.42 9.05
C GLY A 94 -7.90 9.38 8.11
N GLY A 95 -7.70 10.41 7.30
CA GLY A 95 -6.56 10.53 6.39
C GLY A 95 -5.21 10.62 7.11
N GLN A 96 -5.14 11.33 8.24
CA GLN A 96 -3.93 11.38 9.05
C GLN A 96 -3.62 10.01 9.67
N ARG A 97 -4.62 9.25 10.13
CA ARG A 97 -4.42 7.88 10.63
C ARG A 97 -3.96 6.93 9.52
N GLN A 98 -4.49 7.10 8.30
CA GLN A 98 -4.02 6.33 7.15
C GLN A 98 -2.53 6.61 6.88
N ARG A 99 -2.10 7.86 6.90
CA ARG A 99 -0.69 8.27 6.77
C ARG A 99 0.18 7.68 7.89
N ILE A 100 -0.32 7.62 9.13
CA ILE A 100 0.34 6.94 10.25
C ILE A 100 0.48 5.43 9.99
N GLY A 101 -0.56 4.78 9.44
CA GLY A 101 -0.53 3.38 9.03
C GLY A 101 0.56 3.10 7.99
N ILE A 102 0.68 3.99 6.99
CA ILE A 102 1.75 3.94 5.99
C ILE A 102 3.12 4.09 6.65
N ALA A 103 3.31 5.10 7.51
CA ALA A 103 4.56 5.31 8.25
C ALA A 103 4.95 4.09 9.09
N ARG A 104 3.98 3.44 9.75
CA ARG A 104 4.20 2.21 10.52
C ARG A 104 4.67 1.05 9.64
N ALA A 105 4.07 0.87 8.48
CA ALA A 105 4.49 -0.16 7.54
C ALA A 105 5.91 0.11 7.03
N LEU A 106 6.23 1.35 6.67
CA LEU A 106 7.55 1.77 6.19
C LEU A 106 8.63 1.68 7.26
N ALA A 107 8.28 1.79 8.55
CA ALA A 107 9.25 1.69 9.63
C ALA A 107 9.99 0.35 9.67
N MET A 108 9.38 -0.69 9.11
CA MET A 108 9.96 -2.03 8.98
C MET A 108 10.92 -2.17 7.78
N GLU A 109 11.09 -1.13 6.95
CA GLU A 109 11.86 -1.16 5.70
C GLU A 109 11.46 -2.36 4.82
N PRO A 110 10.17 -2.45 4.43
CA PRO A 110 9.65 -3.58 3.69
C PRO A 110 10.22 -3.62 2.26
N GLU A 111 10.17 -4.80 1.65
CA GLU A 111 10.43 -4.99 0.22
C GLU A 111 9.13 -5.09 -0.58
N LEU A 112 8.05 -5.50 0.07
CA LEU A 112 6.70 -5.59 -0.49
C LEU A 112 5.70 -4.91 0.45
N LEU A 113 4.91 -4.01 -0.10
CA LEU A 113 3.78 -3.38 0.59
C LEU A 113 2.46 -3.88 -0.01
N VAL A 114 1.60 -4.44 0.82
CA VAL A 114 0.23 -4.81 0.46
C VAL A 114 -0.69 -3.71 0.99
N ALA A 115 -1.36 -2.99 0.10
CA ALA A 115 -2.34 -1.96 0.43
C ALA A 115 -3.74 -2.50 0.16
N ASP A 116 -4.50 -2.77 1.23
CA ASP A 116 -5.83 -3.36 1.15
C ASP A 116 -6.88 -2.26 1.33
N GLU A 117 -7.51 -1.86 0.22
CA GLU A 117 -8.48 -0.76 0.10
C GLU A 117 -8.08 0.52 0.87
N PRO A 118 -6.85 1.01 0.72
CA PRO A 118 -6.26 1.98 1.66
C PRO A 118 -6.91 3.37 1.61
N VAL A 119 -7.81 3.62 0.68
CA VAL A 119 -8.48 4.93 0.51
C VAL A 119 -10.00 4.85 0.51
N SER A 120 -10.59 3.65 0.61
CA SER A 120 -12.04 3.44 0.45
C SER A 120 -12.91 4.17 1.51
N ALA A 121 -12.37 4.40 2.70
CA ALA A 121 -13.05 5.07 3.81
C ALA A 121 -12.76 6.58 3.91
N LEU A 122 -12.08 7.17 2.91
CA LEU A 122 -11.66 8.56 2.90
C LEU A 122 -12.50 9.39 1.92
N ASP A 123 -12.64 10.68 2.18
CA ASP A 123 -13.21 11.62 1.21
C ASP A 123 -12.30 11.80 -0.01
N VAL A 124 -12.87 12.22 -1.14
CA VAL A 124 -12.19 12.28 -2.44
C VAL A 124 -10.90 13.11 -2.41
N SER A 125 -10.91 14.23 -1.69
CA SER A 125 -9.75 15.13 -1.63
C SER A 125 -8.60 14.51 -0.83
N VAL A 126 -8.91 13.80 0.24
CA VAL A 126 -7.94 13.08 1.07
C VAL A 126 -7.46 11.82 0.37
N GLN A 127 -8.33 11.13 -0.40
CA GLN A 127 -7.94 9.99 -1.25
C GLN A 127 -6.80 10.36 -2.19
N ALA A 128 -6.95 11.46 -2.94
CA ALA A 128 -5.92 11.92 -3.88
C ALA A 128 -4.57 12.10 -3.17
N GLN A 129 -4.55 12.79 -2.04
CA GLN A 129 -3.33 13.05 -1.27
C GLN A 129 -2.67 11.76 -0.73
N VAL A 130 -3.48 10.75 -0.37
CA VAL A 130 -2.96 9.45 0.10
C VAL A 130 -2.42 8.63 -1.06
N LEU A 131 -3.05 8.68 -2.25
CA LEU A 131 -2.55 8.02 -3.46
C LEU A 131 -1.23 8.64 -3.92
N ASP A 132 -1.11 9.98 -3.91
CA ASP A 132 0.15 10.67 -4.21
C ASP A 132 1.26 10.24 -3.24
N LEU A 133 0.94 10.09 -1.95
CA LEU A 133 1.90 9.58 -0.96
C LEU A 133 2.32 8.13 -1.27
N PHE A 134 1.41 7.24 -1.70
CA PHE A 134 1.78 5.88 -2.11
C PHE A 134 2.70 5.90 -3.34
N ALA A 135 2.45 6.77 -4.32
CA ALA A 135 3.31 6.93 -5.49
C ALA A 135 4.72 7.41 -5.09
N GLU A 136 4.82 8.45 -4.25
CA GLU A 136 6.11 8.95 -3.72
C GLU A 136 6.88 7.86 -2.97
N VAL A 137 6.19 7.13 -2.09
CA VAL A 137 6.80 6.07 -1.29
C VAL A 137 7.30 4.93 -2.18
N ARG A 138 6.52 4.50 -3.18
CA ARG A 138 6.92 3.47 -4.14
C ARG A 138 8.22 3.84 -4.86
N GLU A 139 8.28 5.05 -5.38
CA GLU A 139 9.44 5.59 -6.10
C GLU A 139 10.68 5.69 -5.18
N ARG A 140 10.50 6.33 -4.03
CA ARG A 140 11.59 6.65 -3.11
C ARG A 140 12.24 5.42 -2.49
N PHE A 141 11.44 4.42 -2.14
CA PHE A 141 11.92 3.19 -1.49
C PHE A 141 12.04 2.03 -2.47
N LYS A 142 11.72 2.22 -3.75
CA LYS A 142 11.72 1.18 -4.80
C LYS A 142 10.94 -0.06 -4.37
N LEU A 143 9.76 0.16 -3.80
CA LEU A 143 8.92 -0.89 -3.24
C LEU A 143 8.14 -1.63 -4.33
N ALA A 144 8.13 -2.96 -4.25
CA ALA A 144 7.08 -3.74 -4.88
C ALA A 144 5.76 -3.49 -4.11
N MET A 145 4.65 -3.30 -4.85
CA MET A 145 3.36 -3.00 -4.23
C MET A 145 2.26 -3.89 -4.80
N VAL A 146 1.45 -4.47 -3.92
CA VAL A 146 0.16 -5.08 -4.27
C VAL A 146 -0.92 -4.15 -3.75
N PHE A 147 -1.71 -3.59 -4.66
CA PHE A 147 -2.76 -2.64 -4.34
C PHE A 147 -4.13 -3.29 -4.59
N ILE A 148 -4.92 -3.47 -3.54
CA ILE A 148 -6.27 -4.06 -3.61
C ILE A 148 -7.26 -2.90 -3.57
N THR A 149 -8.13 -2.83 -4.56
CA THR A 149 -9.16 -1.80 -4.67
C THR A 149 -10.35 -2.29 -5.48
N HIS A 150 -11.52 -1.75 -5.20
CA HIS A 150 -12.71 -1.92 -6.04
C HIS A 150 -12.87 -0.78 -7.05
N ASP A 151 -12.04 0.27 -6.99
CA ASP A 151 -12.07 1.40 -7.93
C ASP A 151 -11.01 1.20 -9.02
N LEU A 152 -11.46 0.91 -10.24
CA LEU A 152 -10.59 0.73 -11.39
C LEU A 152 -9.82 2.00 -11.79
N ARG A 153 -10.30 3.20 -11.44
CA ARG A 153 -9.58 4.46 -11.68
C ARG A 153 -8.33 4.51 -10.81
N VAL A 154 -8.46 4.12 -9.55
CA VAL A 154 -7.32 4.00 -8.63
C VAL A 154 -6.35 2.94 -9.13
N ALA A 155 -6.83 1.76 -9.55
CA ALA A 155 -5.98 0.73 -10.12
C ALA A 155 -5.25 1.23 -11.38
N GLY A 156 -5.95 1.96 -12.26
CA GLY A 156 -5.38 2.54 -13.48
C GLY A 156 -4.28 3.56 -13.22
N GLN A 157 -4.40 4.33 -12.14
CA GLN A 157 -3.42 5.34 -11.73
C GLN A 157 -2.19 4.73 -11.05
N MET A 158 -2.39 3.70 -10.24
CA MET A 158 -1.38 3.20 -9.31
C MET A 158 -0.60 1.97 -9.80
N CYS A 159 -1.19 1.16 -10.69
CA CYS A 159 -0.70 -0.17 -11.00
C CYS A 159 -0.19 -0.30 -12.43
N ASP A 160 0.91 -1.02 -12.62
CA ASP A 160 1.45 -1.39 -13.95
C ASP A 160 0.68 -2.59 -14.54
N HIS A 161 0.18 -3.49 -13.66
CA HIS A 161 -0.60 -4.68 -14.01
C HIS A 161 -1.85 -4.76 -13.13
N ILE A 162 -2.92 -5.29 -13.69
CA ILE A 162 -4.20 -5.50 -13.01
C ILE A 162 -4.58 -6.98 -13.08
N ALA A 163 -5.00 -7.52 -11.93
CA ALA A 163 -5.68 -8.80 -11.83
C ALA A 163 -7.13 -8.55 -11.41
N VAL A 164 -8.09 -8.83 -12.29
CA VAL A 164 -9.51 -8.72 -11.99
C VAL A 164 -9.97 -10.01 -11.34
N MET A 165 -10.60 -9.90 -10.17
CA MET A 165 -11.12 -11.04 -9.43
C MET A 165 -12.65 -11.03 -9.39
N GLN A 166 -13.25 -12.21 -9.62
CA GLN A 166 -14.67 -12.42 -9.45
C GLN A 166 -14.91 -13.74 -8.71
N ARG A 167 -15.69 -13.69 -7.62
CA ARG A 167 -16.04 -14.89 -6.80
C ARG A 167 -14.83 -15.73 -6.40
N GLY A 168 -13.72 -15.07 -6.02
CA GLY A 168 -12.50 -15.75 -5.57
C GLY A 168 -11.56 -16.25 -6.67
N SER A 169 -11.93 -16.09 -7.95
CA SER A 169 -11.09 -16.47 -9.10
C SER A 169 -10.57 -15.25 -9.85
N ILE A 170 -9.33 -15.32 -10.34
CA ILE A 170 -8.80 -14.33 -11.28
C ILE A 170 -9.43 -14.63 -12.64
N VAL A 171 -10.24 -13.68 -13.15
CA VAL A 171 -10.93 -13.81 -14.43
C VAL A 171 -10.20 -13.11 -15.59
N GLU A 172 -9.38 -12.12 -15.26
CA GLU A 172 -8.54 -11.43 -16.23
C GLU A 172 -7.25 -10.93 -15.57
N TYR A 173 -6.12 -10.98 -16.31
CA TYR A 173 -4.82 -10.47 -15.85
C TYR A 173 -4.05 -9.90 -17.04
N GLY A 174 -3.44 -8.73 -16.85
CA GLY A 174 -2.63 -8.10 -17.89
C GLY A 174 -2.02 -6.78 -17.45
N THR A 175 -1.36 -6.11 -18.38
CA THR A 175 -0.94 -4.72 -18.18
C THR A 175 -2.17 -3.83 -18.01
N THR A 176 -2.03 -2.77 -17.23
CA THR A 176 -3.11 -1.81 -16.97
C THR A 176 -3.72 -1.29 -18.27
N ALA A 177 -2.87 -0.94 -19.26
CA ALA A 177 -3.33 -0.45 -20.55
C ALA A 177 -4.19 -1.49 -21.29
N ARG A 178 -3.82 -2.79 -21.27
CA ARG A 178 -4.57 -3.86 -21.90
C ARG A 178 -5.91 -4.10 -21.20
N VAL A 179 -5.89 -4.29 -19.89
CA VAL A 179 -7.10 -4.63 -19.12
C VAL A 179 -8.13 -3.51 -19.18
N LEU A 180 -7.69 -2.23 -19.11
CA LEU A 180 -8.62 -1.10 -19.16
C LEU A 180 -8.99 -0.68 -20.57
N GLY A 181 -8.08 -0.83 -21.56
CA GLY A 181 -8.31 -0.39 -22.93
C GLY A 181 -8.95 -1.42 -23.83
N SER A 182 -8.74 -2.70 -23.58
CA SER A 182 -9.24 -3.82 -24.39
C SER A 182 -9.57 -5.03 -23.52
N PRO A 183 -10.57 -4.92 -22.63
CA PRO A 183 -10.94 -6.00 -21.71
C PRO A 183 -11.47 -7.22 -22.47
N GLU A 184 -10.99 -8.40 -22.10
CA GLU A 184 -11.38 -9.66 -22.73
C GLU A 184 -12.55 -10.33 -22.01
N HIS A 185 -12.63 -10.19 -20.67
CA HIS A 185 -13.67 -10.84 -19.87
C HIS A 185 -14.91 -9.93 -19.72
N ASP A 186 -16.11 -10.51 -19.83
CA ASP A 186 -17.39 -9.77 -19.74
C ASP A 186 -17.53 -9.00 -18.42
N TYR A 187 -17.11 -9.61 -17.32
CA TYR A 187 -17.15 -8.95 -16.00
C TYR A 187 -16.26 -7.71 -15.96
N THR A 188 -15.06 -7.76 -16.56
CA THR A 188 -14.17 -6.60 -16.63
C THR A 188 -14.81 -5.49 -17.45
N ARG A 189 -15.46 -5.83 -18.59
CA ARG A 189 -16.21 -4.87 -19.42
C ARG A 189 -17.30 -4.18 -18.60
N THR A 190 -18.10 -4.98 -17.88
CA THR A 190 -19.16 -4.45 -17.01
C THR A 190 -18.62 -3.49 -15.95
N LEU A 191 -17.47 -3.83 -15.31
CA LEU A 191 -16.84 -2.96 -14.32
C LEU A 191 -16.37 -1.63 -14.92
N ILE A 192 -15.79 -1.66 -16.12
CA ILE A 192 -15.31 -0.46 -16.83
C ILE A 192 -16.48 0.41 -17.27
N GLU A 193 -17.55 -0.18 -17.79
CA GLU A 193 -18.76 0.53 -18.22
C GLU A 193 -19.48 1.20 -17.04
N ALA A 194 -19.38 0.62 -15.85
CA ALA A 194 -19.94 1.19 -14.63
C ALA A 194 -19.15 2.41 -14.09
N ILE A 195 -17.96 2.69 -14.62
CA ILE A 195 -17.18 3.87 -14.23
C ILE A 195 -17.87 5.11 -14.82
N PRO A 196 -18.31 6.10 -14.01
CA PRO A 196 -18.77 7.36 -14.51
C PRO A 196 -17.69 8.01 -15.40
N ARG A 197 -18.00 8.32 -16.64
CA ARG A 197 -17.09 9.05 -17.54
C ARG A 197 -16.89 10.44 -16.97
N LEU A 198 -15.78 10.63 -16.24
CA LEU A 198 -15.27 11.95 -15.97
C LEU A 198 -14.59 12.40 -17.27
N ASP A 199 -15.03 13.53 -17.83
CA ASP A 199 -14.40 14.15 -18.98
C ASP A 199 -12.88 14.18 -18.79
N SER A 200 -12.19 13.77 -19.83
CA SER A 200 -10.75 13.60 -19.95
C SER A 200 -9.97 14.86 -19.58
N ALA A 201 -9.54 14.98 -18.33
CA ALA A 201 -8.66 16.06 -17.90
C ALA A 201 -7.67 15.65 -16.81
N HIS A 202 -6.95 14.53 -16.98
CA HIS A 202 -5.64 14.35 -16.34
C HIS A 202 -4.84 13.32 -17.15
N PRO A 203 -3.72 13.71 -17.77
CA PRO A 203 -2.82 12.75 -18.39
C PRO A 203 -2.16 11.87 -17.31
N PRO A 204 -1.85 10.59 -17.63
CA PRO A 204 -1.17 9.70 -16.71
C PRO A 204 0.20 10.27 -16.30
N VAL A 205 0.53 10.20 -15.03
CA VAL A 205 1.75 10.75 -14.40
C VAL A 205 3.05 10.09 -14.93
N HIS A 206 2.96 9.09 -15.80
CA HIS A 206 4.09 8.31 -16.30
C HIS A 206 4.64 8.71 -17.69
N ALA A 207 4.34 9.92 -18.21
CA ALA A 207 4.83 10.34 -19.54
C ALA A 207 6.15 11.15 -19.53
N ALA A 208 6.93 11.17 -18.45
CA ALA A 208 8.14 12.01 -18.36
C ALA A 208 9.40 11.26 -17.91
N ALA A 209 9.73 10.13 -18.56
CA ALA A 209 11.07 9.55 -18.39
C ALA A 209 11.55 8.72 -19.60
N THR A 210 11.33 9.22 -20.84
CA THR A 210 11.98 8.60 -22.00
C THR A 210 12.23 9.67 -23.09
N GLN A 211 13.07 10.65 -22.79
CA GLN A 211 13.79 11.44 -23.80
C GLN A 211 15.02 12.04 -23.15
N THR A 212 16.12 11.57 -23.60
CA THR A 212 17.45 12.14 -23.85
C THR A 212 18.58 11.25 -23.36
N LEU A 213 18.98 10.35 -24.24
CA LEU A 213 20.39 9.92 -24.38
C LEU A 213 20.58 9.52 -25.84
N HIS A 214 20.78 10.53 -26.69
CA HIS A 214 21.51 10.45 -27.96
C HIS A 214 21.91 11.90 -28.30
N ASP A 215 23.15 12.20 -27.90
CA ASP A 215 24.22 12.89 -28.67
C ASP A 215 25.48 12.88 -27.82
#